data_7b1879157d2fff3ac0f4b9d717b62afa
#
_entry.id   7b1879157d2fff3ac0f4b9d717b62afa
#
_cell.length_a   1.000
_cell.length_b   1.000
_cell.length_c   1.000
_cell.angle_alpha   90.00
_cell.angle_beta   90.00
_cell.angle_gamma   90.00
#
_symmetry.space_group_name_H-M   'P 1'
#
loop_
_entity.id
_entity.type
_entity.pdbx_description
1 polymer ?
#
loop_
_entity_poly.entity_id
_entity_poly.type
_entity_poly.pdbx_seq_one_letter_code
_entity_poly.pdbx_strand_id
1 'polypeptide(L)'
;MSLLVMKFGGTSVANVDRIKRAAKRVALEVAHGKNVIVIVSAMSGKTNELADWVNDTSQFYDAREYDAVVSSGENVTAGLMALTLQEMDIPARSWQGWQVPVRTTSAHSSARIELSLIHISEPTRQIVI
;
A
#
# COMPACT_ATOMS: atom_id res chain seq x y z
N MET A 1 13.16 -8.54 18.99
CA MET A 1 12.54 -8.90 17.70
C MET A 1 13.02 -7.93 16.63
N SER A 2 13.45 -8.45 15.52
CA SER A 2 13.89 -7.62 14.39
C SER A 2 12.70 -7.12 13.57
N LEU A 3 12.78 -5.91 13.09
CA LEU A 3 11.83 -5.32 12.16
C LEU A 3 12.32 -5.55 10.72
N LEU A 4 11.44 -6.05 9.87
CA LEU A 4 11.71 -6.26 8.45
C LEU A 4 10.72 -5.44 7.61
N VAL A 5 11.22 -4.70 6.65
CA VAL A 5 10.40 -4.02 5.65
C VAL A 5 10.45 -4.81 4.34
N MET A 6 9.28 -5.21 3.84
CA MET A 6 9.15 -5.95 2.58
C MET A 6 8.33 -5.11 1.60
N LYS A 7 8.91 -4.82 0.45
CA LYS A 7 8.23 -4.06 -0.61
C LYS A 7 7.88 -4.97 -1.78
N PHE A 8 6.63 -4.93 -2.20
CA PHE A 8 6.13 -5.65 -3.38
C PHE A 8 5.66 -4.66 -4.45
N GLY A 9 6.29 -4.72 -5.62
CA GLY A 9 5.88 -3.92 -6.77
C GLY A 9 4.60 -4.45 -7.43
N GLY A 10 4.03 -3.67 -8.36
CA GLY A 10 2.75 -3.98 -8.98
C GLY A 10 2.66 -5.34 -9.65
N THR A 11 3.75 -5.82 -10.28
CA THR A 11 3.80 -7.16 -10.88
C THR A 11 3.74 -8.28 -9.86
N SER A 12 4.29 -8.07 -8.67
CA SER A 12 4.25 -9.05 -7.57
C SER A 12 2.88 -9.14 -6.90
N VAL A 13 2.03 -8.15 -7.08
CA VAL A 13 0.67 -8.07 -6.55
C VAL A 13 -0.36 -7.84 -7.68
N ALA A 14 -0.06 -8.31 -8.88
CA ALA A 14 -0.84 -8.02 -10.09
C ALA A 14 -2.28 -8.53 -10.05
N ASN A 15 -2.54 -9.57 -9.29
CA ASN A 15 -3.87 -10.18 -9.11
C ASN A 15 -3.95 -10.85 -7.74
N VAL A 16 -5.12 -11.36 -7.39
CA VAL A 16 -5.37 -12.00 -6.09
C VAL A 16 -4.44 -13.19 -5.85
N ASP A 17 -4.18 -14.02 -6.86
CA ASP A 17 -3.27 -15.17 -6.70
C ASP A 17 -1.84 -14.73 -6.37
N ARG A 18 -1.36 -13.66 -6.99
CA ARG A 18 -0.04 -13.09 -6.68
C ARG A 18 0.01 -12.45 -5.31
N ILE A 19 -1.07 -11.77 -4.89
CA ILE A 19 -1.19 -11.26 -3.51
C ILE A 19 -1.09 -12.40 -2.50
N LYS A 20 -1.76 -13.53 -2.75
CA LYS A 20 -1.66 -14.73 -1.90
C LYS A 20 -0.24 -15.28 -1.84
N ARG A 21 0.49 -15.30 -2.95
CA ARG A 21 1.91 -15.71 -2.97
C ARG A 21 2.80 -14.76 -2.18
N ALA A 22 2.61 -13.45 -2.35
CA ALA A 22 3.33 -12.44 -1.59
C ALA A 22 3.04 -12.57 -0.08
N ALA A 23 1.79 -12.79 0.30
CA ALA A 23 1.39 -13.01 1.68
C ALA A 23 2.08 -14.25 2.29
N LYS A 24 2.22 -15.35 1.53
CA LYS A 24 2.98 -16.53 1.98
C LYS A 24 4.45 -16.19 2.27
N ARG A 25 5.04 -15.31 1.48
CA ARG A 25 6.40 -14.85 1.73
C ARG A 25 6.51 -14.05 3.02
N VAL A 26 5.53 -13.17 3.27
CA VAL A 26 5.43 -12.44 4.54
C VAL A 26 5.25 -13.41 5.72
N ALA A 27 4.39 -14.41 5.57
CA ALA A 27 4.13 -15.43 6.59
C ALA A 27 5.39 -16.17 7.03
N LEU A 28 6.29 -16.48 6.09
CA LEU A 28 7.58 -17.13 6.41
C LEU A 28 8.45 -16.25 7.32
N GLU A 29 8.50 -14.95 7.06
CA GLU A 29 9.30 -14.03 7.87
C GLU A 29 8.67 -13.83 9.27
N VAL A 30 7.35 -13.79 9.34
CA VAL A 30 6.63 -13.74 10.62
C VAL A 30 6.87 -15.02 11.44
N ALA A 31 6.86 -16.19 10.80
CA ALA A 31 7.15 -17.46 11.44
C ALA A 31 8.60 -17.52 11.99
N HIS A 32 9.51 -16.77 11.40
CA HIS A 32 10.88 -16.59 11.92
C HIS A 32 10.99 -15.56 13.04
N GLY A 33 9.86 -15.08 13.57
CA GLY A 33 9.82 -14.17 14.72
C GLY A 33 10.05 -12.70 14.36
N LYS A 34 9.93 -12.31 13.10
CA LYS A 34 10.08 -10.90 12.68
C LYS A 34 8.77 -10.13 12.75
N ASN A 35 8.86 -8.87 13.13
CA ASN A 35 7.81 -7.90 12.87
C ASN A 35 7.97 -7.39 11.44
N VAL A 36 6.90 -7.40 10.65
CA VAL A 36 6.99 -7.06 9.24
C VAL A 36 6.15 -5.83 8.92
N ILE A 37 6.77 -4.89 8.22
CA ILE A 37 6.08 -3.81 7.51
C ILE A 37 6.05 -4.21 6.04
N VAL A 38 4.85 -4.32 5.49
CA VAL A 38 4.65 -4.64 4.07
C VAL A 38 4.27 -3.38 3.31
N ILE A 39 5.04 -3.03 2.29
CA ILE A 39 4.76 -1.91 1.40
C ILE A 39 4.32 -2.50 0.06
N VAL A 40 3.15 -2.08 -0.41
CA VAL A 40 2.58 -2.55 -1.67
C VAL A 40 2.38 -1.42 -2.66
N SER A 41 2.30 -1.78 -3.94
CA SER A 41 1.88 -0.89 -5.02
C SER A 41 0.46 -1.26 -5.46
N ALA A 42 -0.13 -0.44 -6.31
CA ALA A 42 -1.35 -0.83 -7.03
C ALA A 42 -1.12 -2.12 -7.83
N MET A 43 -2.16 -2.88 -8.08
CA MET A 43 -2.11 -4.05 -8.96
C MET A 43 -1.63 -3.63 -10.36
N SER A 44 -0.88 -4.50 -11.03
CA SER A 44 -0.30 -4.18 -12.34
C SER A 44 -1.35 -3.64 -13.33
N GLY A 45 -1.05 -2.51 -13.97
CA GLY A 45 -1.95 -1.84 -14.91
C GLY A 45 -3.05 -1.00 -14.26
N LYS A 46 -3.30 -1.11 -12.96
CA LYS A 46 -4.39 -0.40 -12.30
C LYS A 46 -4.17 1.11 -12.25
N THR A 47 -2.95 1.56 -12.00
CA THR A 47 -2.61 2.99 -12.01
C THR A 47 -2.92 3.61 -13.38
N ASN A 48 -2.53 2.95 -14.47
CA ASN A 48 -2.80 3.42 -15.83
C ASN A 48 -4.30 3.41 -16.13
N GLU A 49 -5.02 2.37 -15.73
CA GLU A 49 -6.48 2.29 -15.88
C GLU A 49 -7.19 3.46 -15.19
N LEU A 50 -6.80 3.76 -13.94
CA LEU A 50 -7.36 4.86 -13.20
C LEU A 50 -7.01 6.23 -13.81
N ALA A 51 -5.79 6.40 -14.29
CA ALA A 51 -5.37 7.60 -15.00
C ALA A 51 -6.16 7.79 -16.31
N ASP A 52 -6.39 6.72 -17.06
CA ASP A 52 -7.21 6.74 -18.27
C ASP A 52 -8.64 7.16 -17.96
N TRP A 53 -9.24 6.67 -16.87
CA TRP A 53 -10.58 7.09 -16.45
C TRP A 53 -10.65 8.58 -16.13
N VAL A 54 -9.61 9.15 -15.51
CA VAL A 54 -9.56 10.60 -15.27
C VAL A 54 -9.54 11.35 -16.60
N ASN A 55 -8.68 10.94 -17.53
CA ASN A 55 -8.57 11.56 -18.85
C ASN A 55 -9.88 11.47 -19.65
N ASP A 56 -10.57 10.33 -19.58
CA ASP A 56 -11.86 10.14 -20.24
C ASP A 56 -12.99 10.98 -19.61
N THR A 57 -12.87 11.27 -18.31
CA THR A 57 -13.86 12.05 -17.56
C THR A 57 -13.68 13.55 -17.79
N SER A 58 -12.45 14.04 -17.82
CA SER A 58 -12.17 15.46 -17.95
C SER A 58 -10.88 15.70 -18.73
N GLN A 59 -10.96 16.59 -19.72
CA GLN A 59 -9.78 17.01 -20.50
C GLN A 59 -8.83 17.91 -19.70
N PHE A 60 -9.38 18.72 -18.82
CA PHE A 60 -8.62 19.65 -17.96
C PHE A 60 -8.94 19.36 -16.50
N TYR A 61 -8.38 18.25 -16.02
CA TYR A 61 -8.64 17.80 -14.66
C TYR A 61 -7.81 18.57 -13.62
N ASP A 62 -8.38 18.73 -12.45
CA ASP A 62 -7.68 19.24 -11.28
C ASP A 62 -6.70 18.19 -10.75
N ALA A 63 -5.46 18.62 -10.43
CA ALA A 63 -4.41 17.70 -9.97
C ALA A 63 -4.75 17.02 -8.65
N ARG A 64 -5.48 17.68 -7.76
CA ARG A 64 -5.91 17.10 -6.49
C ARG A 64 -6.90 15.96 -6.69
N GLU A 65 -7.88 16.16 -7.61
CA GLU A 65 -8.86 15.11 -7.93
C GLU A 65 -8.22 13.95 -8.68
N TYR A 66 -7.24 14.21 -9.55
CA TYR A 66 -6.41 13.19 -10.15
C TYR A 66 -5.73 12.33 -9.09
N ASP A 67 -5.05 12.94 -8.12
CA ASP A 67 -4.38 12.24 -7.03
C ASP A 67 -5.36 11.39 -6.22
N ALA A 68 -6.57 11.90 -5.95
CA ALA A 68 -7.61 11.19 -5.21
C ALA A 68 -8.04 9.90 -5.93
N VAL A 69 -8.22 9.95 -7.25
CA VAL A 69 -8.60 8.76 -8.04
C VAL A 69 -7.44 7.78 -8.13
N VAL A 70 -6.26 8.24 -8.54
CA VAL A 70 -5.11 7.36 -8.84
C VAL A 70 -4.58 6.67 -7.57
N SER A 71 -4.56 7.35 -6.44
CA SER A 71 -4.09 6.76 -5.17
C SER A 71 -4.98 5.65 -4.63
N SER A 72 -6.21 5.53 -5.10
CA SER A 72 -7.14 4.47 -4.67
C SER A 72 -6.65 3.06 -5.03
N GLY A 73 -5.81 2.93 -6.04
CA GLY A 73 -5.24 1.64 -6.46
C GLY A 73 -4.40 0.98 -5.37
N GLU A 74 -3.57 1.73 -4.69
CA GLU A 74 -2.74 1.24 -3.58
C GLU A 74 -3.60 0.88 -2.36
N ASN A 75 -4.67 1.63 -2.11
CA ASN A 75 -5.60 1.36 -1.01
C ASN A 75 -6.24 -0.01 -1.15
N VAL A 76 -6.65 -0.38 -2.35
CA VAL A 76 -7.23 -1.71 -2.65
C VAL A 76 -6.21 -2.81 -2.36
N THR A 77 -4.99 -2.68 -2.87
CA THR A 77 -3.94 -3.69 -2.68
C THR A 77 -3.58 -3.85 -1.20
N ALA A 78 -3.44 -2.76 -0.47
CA ALA A 78 -3.12 -2.81 0.96
C ALA A 78 -4.21 -3.54 1.75
N GLY A 79 -5.47 -3.26 1.47
CA GLY A 79 -6.60 -3.95 2.09
C GLY A 79 -6.63 -5.44 1.77
N LEU A 80 -6.44 -5.82 0.51
CA LEU A 80 -6.42 -7.22 0.08
C LEU A 80 -5.25 -8.00 0.69
N MET A 81 -4.08 -7.38 0.79
CA MET A 81 -2.93 -8.00 1.45
C MET A 81 -3.20 -8.24 2.94
N ALA A 82 -3.74 -7.25 3.64
CA ALA A 82 -4.09 -7.39 5.05
C ALA A 82 -5.14 -8.49 5.28
N LEU A 83 -6.19 -8.55 4.45
CA LEU A 83 -7.21 -9.60 4.49
C LEU A 83 -6.59 -10.99 4.26
N THR A 84 -5.68 -11.11 3.31
CA THR A 84 -5.02 -12.38 3.00
C THR A 84 -4.16 -12.86 4.17
N LEU A 85 -3.44 -11.95 4.82
CA LEU A 85 -2.65 -12.29 6.01
C LEU A 85 -3.55 -12.70 7.18
N GLN A 86 -4.67 -12.00 7.39
CA GLN A 86 -5.65 -12.35 8.43
C GLN A 86 -6.25 -13.74 8.18
N GLU A 87 -6.53 -14.11 6.94
CA GLU A 87 -7.00 -15.45 6.58
C GLU A 87 -5.97 -16.54 6.89
N MET A 88 -4.70 -16.19 7.01
CA MET A 88 -3.59 -17.06 7.43
C MET A 88 -3.37 -17.03 8.96
N ASP A 89 -4.29 -16.50 9.73
CA ASP A 89 -4.17 -16.28 11.19
C ASP A 89 -2.98 -15.39 11.59
N ILE A 90 -2.57 -14.50 10.68
CA ILE A 90 -1.52 -13.51 10.95
C ILE A 90 -2.19 -12.17 11.23
N PRO A 91 -2.07 -11.62 12.45
CA PRO A 91 -2.59 -10.29 12.76
C PRO A 91 -1.96 -9.24 11.85
N ALA A 92 -2.76 -8.61 11.03
CA ALA A 92 -2.32 -7.60 10.08
C ALA A 92 -3.34 -6.46 9.99
N ARG A 93 -2.86 -5.27 9.69
CA ARG A 93 -3.69 -4.09 9.46
C ARG A 93 -3.15 -3.27 8.32
N SER A 94 -4.03 -2.84 7.42
CA SER A 94 -3.69 -1.89 6.39
C SER A 94 -3.67 -0.45 6.93
N TRP A 95 -2.74 0.33 6.43
CA TRP A 95 -2.62 1.75 6.72
C TRP A 95 -2.59 2.52 5.40
N GLN A 96 -3.47 3.48 5.29
CA GLN A 96 -3.53 4.36 4.13
C GLN A 96 -2.57 5.54 4.32
N GLY A 97 -2.17 6.18 3.23
CA GLY A 97 -1.21 7.28 3.28
C GLY A 97 -1.64 8.43 4.20
N TRP A 98 -2.95 8.70 4.30
CA TRP A 98 -3.49 9.74 5.18
C TRP A 98 -3.54 9.33 6.67
N GLN A 99 -3.40 8.05 6.97
CA GLN A 99 -3.32 7.53 8.35
C GLN A 99 -1.89 7.51 8.88
N VAL A 100 -0.91 7.60 7.98
CA VAL A 100 0.51 7.64 8.32
C VAL A 100 0.97 9.10 8.20
N PRO A 101 1.54 9.73 9.24
CA PRO A 101 1.87 11.15 9.19
C PRO A 101 3.10 11.43 8.31
N VAL A 102 2.90 11.43 7.02
CA VAL A 102 3.86 11.87 6.01
C VAL A 102 3.48 13.28 5.59
N ARG A 103 4.28 14.27 5.97
CA ARG A 103 4.07 15.65 5.54
C ARG A 103 4.73 15.89 4.19
N THR A 104 4.00 16.51 3.30
CA THR A 104 4.46 16.87 1.96
C THR A 104 4.19 18.33 1.66
N THR A 105 4.81 18.85 0.61
CA THR A 105 4.40 20.12 0.00
C THR A 105 2.98 19.98 -0.55
N SER A 106 2.31 21.11 -0.79
CA SER A 106 0.95 21.15 -1.35
C SER A 106 0.87 21.00 -2.86
N ALA A 107 2.00 20.71 -3.52
CA ALA A 107 2.06 20.53 -4.98
C ALA A 107 1.51 19.16 -5.39
N HIS A 108 0.19 19.07 -5.62
CA HIS A 108 -0.44 17.84 -6.11
C HIS A 108 0.23 17.32 -7.38
N SER A 109 0.25 16.01 -7.59
CA SER A 109 0.98 15.27 -8.64
C SER A 109 2.51 15.38 -8.59
N SER A 110 3.08 16.30 -7.83
CA SER A 110 4.53 16.51 -7.71
C SER A 110 4.97 16.89 -6.29
N ALA A 111 4.19 16.50 -5.29
CA ALA A 111 4.50 16.78 -3.89
C ALA A 111 5.83 16.16 -3.46
N ARG A 112 6.57 16.90 -2.65
CA ARG A 112 7.83 16.42 -2.05
C ARG A 112 7.63 16.13 -0.58
N ILE A 113 8.21 15.05 -0.09
CA ILE A 113 8.17 14.69 1.32
C ILE A 113 9.03 15.67 2.11
N GLU A 114 8.43 16.36 3.08
CA GLU A 114 9.11 17.27 4.00
C GLU A 114 9.42 16.59 5.33
N LEU A 115 8.49 15.74 5.82
CA LEU A 115 8.64 15.02 7.07
C LEU A 115 7.86 13.72 7.02
N SER A 116 8.51 12.63 7.44
CA SER A 116 7.87 11.33 7.61
C SER A 116 8.07 10.86 9.04
N LEU A 117 6.98 10.74 9.80
CA LEU A 117 7.00 10.20 11.16
C LEU A 117 6.08 8.97 11.18
N ILE A 118 6.69 7.80 11.25
CA ILE A 118 5.95 6.55 11.42
C ILE A 118 6.08 6.13 12.89
N HIS A 119 5.01 6.32 13.67
CA HIS A 119 4.87 5.75 15.00
C HIS A 119 4.05 4.48 14.91
N ILE A 120 4.71 3.34 15.08
CA ILE A 120 4.05 2.04 15.16
C ILE A 120 3.85 1.73 16.63
N SER A 121 2.62 1.91 17.11
CA SER A 121 2.29 1.75 18.54
C SER A 121 1.87 0.33 18.94
N GLU A 122 1.71 -0.58 17.99
CA GLU A 122 1.27 -1.94 18.26
C GLU A 122 2.26 -2.97 17.70
N PRO A 123 3.15 -3.53 18.54
CA PRO A 123 4.23 -4.41 18.07
C PRO A 123 3.76 -5.80 17.64
N THR A 124 2.50 -6.17 17.84
CA THR A 124 1.95 -7.51 17.57
C THR A 124 1.21 -7.63 16.24
N ARG A 125 1.07 -6.56 15.49
CA ARG A 125 0.37 -6.56 14.20
C ARG A 125 1.32 -6.26 13.06
N GLN A 126 1.15 -7.00 11.97
CA GLN A 126 1.84 -6.67 10.74
C GLN A 126 1.16 -5.47 10.07
N ILE A 127 1.96 -4.56 9.54
CA ILE A 127 1.49 -3.33 8.94
C ILE A 127 1.61 -3.44 7.44
N VAL A 128 0.54 -3.14 6.74
CA VAL A 128 0.51 -3.07 5.28
C VAL A 128 0.23 -1.63 4.86
N ILE A 129 1.12 -1.10 4.07
CA ILE A 129 1.03 0.25 3.52
C ILE A 129 1.02 0.19 2.01
#